data_18b6088783380e49e5a1e8135c0155fa
#
_entry.id   18b6088783380e49e5a1e8135c0155fa
#
_cell.length_a   1.000
_cell.length_b   1.000
_cell.length_c   1.000
_cell.angle_alpha   90.00
_cell.angle_beta   90.00
_cell.angle_gamma   90.00
#
_symmetry.space_group_name_H-M   'P 1'
#
loop_
_entity.id
_entity.type
_entity.pdbx_description
1 polymer ?
#
loop_
_entity_poly.entity_id
_entity_poly.type
_entity_poly.pdbx_seq_one_letter_code
_entity_poly.pdbx_strand_id
1 'polypeptide(L)'
;METQANVQDQAPLKSQLLTVLPDEKVSFSKSIILGFQHILAMDVYVVPFLIAMLIGLQPNQSSALIQSTFIAAGLATIVQTYFCMKLPIAQGPSYVPLGAIVSIYAASGGGELGWSSVLGASLIGAILVIILGYVGIFNKIVKNFIPPIVGGTIIFIVGLSLLPVAIRDNIYGASGASINQNVLLALISAGTLLLFVILGSMFRNKGSIFRIISVMMALVVGCISANLMGVLDFSAISKANWFSMPRIAFVDFGFSFNFSAIITMVIIYLVLLAETTGTWFAVSNVINKPLTDEHINKGVIGEGIGCLIASALGSTPVTGYSTNAGIISITGVASRRVFLAVGGWFVLFGCSGKLAALISSIPSAVIGGVFAIVCGIIAINGVQVMKNVTIGEKEMYIIAIPMIITLALVLIPGDYLHSLPSFVQYLLGSPILAASLAAILLNKLLPSGK
;
A
#
# COMPACT_ATOMS: atom_id res chain seq x y z
N MET A 1 -25.67 -28.37 -41.74
CA MET A 1 -25.70 -26.91 -41.93
C MET A 1 -25.33 -26.30 -40.60
N GLU A 2 -24.05 -26.05 -40.46
CA GLU A 2 -23.42 -25.49 -39.26
C GLU A 2 -23.64 -23.98 -39.21
N THR A 3 -24.25 -23.53 -38.13
CA THR A 3 -24.36 -22.09 -37.86
C THR A 3 -23.15 -21.69 -37.04
N GLN A 4 -22.13 -21.16 -37.73
CA GLN A 4 -21.01 -20.45 -37.10
C GLN A 4 -21.56 -19.17 -36.48
N ALA A 5 -21.66 -19.15 -35.14
CA ALA A 5 -21.95 -17.93 -34.38
C ALA A 5 -20.73 -17.01 -34.41
N ASN A 6 -20.92 -15.82 -34.94
CA ASN A 6 -20.00 -14.74 -35.02
C ASN A 6 -19.42 -14.35 -33.66
N VAL A 7 -18.14 -14.65 -33.44
CA VAL A 7 -17.29 -14.06 -32.41
C VAL A 7 -16.55 -12.90 -33.06
N GLN A 8 -17.24 -11.79 -33.29
CA GLN A 8 -16.61 -10.51 -33.64
C GLN A 8 -17.47 -9.37 -33.11
N ASP A 9 -16.76 -8.47 -32.42
CA ASP A 9 -17.15 -7.15 -31.91
C ASP A 9 -17.41 -7.03 -30.41
N GLN A 10 -16.41 -7.42 -29.62
CA GLN A 10 -16.09 -6.60 -28.45
C GLN A 10 -14.89 -5.72 -28.84
N ALA A 11 -15.20 -4.47 -29.18
CA ALA A 11 -14.18 -3.45 -29.41
C ALA A 11 -13.25 -3.38 -28.21
N PRO A 12 -11.90 -3.53 -28.37
CA PRO A 12 -10.99 -3.38 -27.27
C PRO A 12 -11.16 -1.96 -26.72
N LEU A 13 -11.38 -1.85 -25.41
CA LEU A 13 -11.25 -0.59 -24.69
C LEU A 13 -10.06 0.14 -25.29
N LYS A 14 -10.26 1.33 -25.87
CA LYS A 14 -9.25 2.14 -26.53
C LYS A 14 -8.00 2.12 -25.64
N SER A 15 -6.99 1.34 -26.01
CA SER A 15 -5.67 1.40 -25.41
C SER A 15 -5.19 2.82 -25.59
N GLN A 16 -5.15 3.59 -24.49
CA GLN A 16 -4.52 4.90 -24.53
C GLN A 16 -3.10 4.62 -24.97
N LEU A 17 -2.74 5.12 -26.15
CA LEU A 17 -1.43 4.94 -26.73
C LEU A 17 -0.40 5.48 -25.74
N LEU A 18 0.49 4.59 -25.26
CA LEU A 18 1.63 5.00 -24.45
C LEU A 18 2.43 6.03 -25.24
N THR A 19 2.71 7.16 -24.63
CA THR A 19 3.55 8.21 -25.21
C THR A 19 5.03 7.90 -25.01
N VAL A 20 5.37 7.07 -24.00
CA VAL A 20 6.72 6.64 -23.67
C VAL A 20 6.70 5.17 -23.30
N LEU A 21 7.37 4.34 -24.08
CA LEU A 21 7.41 2.89 -23.93
C LEU A 21 8.33 2.44 -22.76
N PRO A 22 8.15 1.21 -22.22
CA PRO A 22 8.95 0.71 -21.09
C PRO A 22 10.46 0.73 -21.31
N ASP A 23 10.92 0.38 -22.50
CA ASP A 23 12.35 0.30 -22.86
C ASP A 23 12.87 1.55 -23.57
N GLU A 24 12.03 2.58 -23.74
CA GLU A 24 12.40 3.82 -24.40
C GLU A 24 13.42 4.63 -23.56
N LYS A 25 14.44 5.11 -24.25
CA LYS A 25 15.50 5.93 -23.66
C LYS A 25 15.04 7.38 -23.56
N VAL A 26 14.51 7.75 -22.43
CA VAL A 26 14.16 9.14 -22.10
C VAL A 26 15.42 9.89 -21.62
N SER A 27 15.56 11.17 -21.99
CA SER A 27 16.65 12.01 -21.48
C SER A 27 16.61 12.15 -19.96
N PHE A 28 17.74 12.36 -19.33
CA PHE A 28 17.86 12.46 -17.87
C PHE A 28 16.93 13.54 -17.27
N SER A 29 16.98 14.76 -17.81
CA SER A 29 16.14 15.87 -17.33
C SER A 29 14.64 15.56 -17.44
N LYS A 30 14.22 14.99 -18.58
CA LYS A 30 12.82 14.58 -18.79
C LYS A 30 12.42 13.44 -17.83
N SER A 31 13.32 12.49 -17.57
CA SER A 31 13.08 11.41 -16.62
C SER A 31 12.87 11.93 -15.19
N ILE A 32 13.65 12.92 -14.76
CA ILE A 32 13.50 13.55 -13.44
C ILE A 32 12.13 14.24 -13.30
N ILE A 33 11.73 15.05 -14.29
CA ILE A 33 10.44 15.75 -14.25
C ILE A 33 9.26 14.78 -14.26
N LEU A 34 9.29 13.78 -15.14
CA LEU A 34 8.24 12.77 -15.23
C LEU A 34 8.23 11.88 -13.99
N GLY A 35 9.39 11.52 -13.43
CA GLY A 35 9.51 10.79 -12.17
C GLY A 35 8.90 11.56 -11.00
N PHE A 36 9.15 12.84 -10.91
CA PHE A 36 8.53 13.71 -9.90
C PHE A 36 7.01 13.74 -10.01
N GLN A 37 6.47 13.81 -11.24
CA GLN A 37 5.04 13.75 -11.49
C GLN A 37 4.41 12.44 -10.97
N HIS A 38 5.10 11.30 -11.09
CA HIS A 38 4.63 10.01 -10.57
C HIS A 38 4.55 10.02 -9.03
N ILE A 39 5.57 10.61 -8.35
CA ILE A 39 5.59 10.67 -6.88
C ILE A 39 4.45 11.50 -6.32
N LEU A 40 4.08 12.61 -6.95
CA LEU A 40 2.98 13.47 -6.50
C LEU A 40 1.62 12.74 -6.43
N ALA A 41 1.47 11.66 -7.18
CA ALA A 41 0.27 10.84 -7.20
C ALA A 41 0.34 9.61 -6.27
N MET A 42 1.49 9.39 -5.59
CA MET A 42 1.69 8.24 -4.71
C MET A 42 1.66 8.67 -3.24
N ASP A 43 0.80 8.03 -2.48
CA ASP A 43 0.57 8.30 -1.06
C ASP A 43 1.49 7.49 -0.11
N VAL A 44 2.78 7.39 -0.46
CA VAL A 44 3.80 6.58 0.24
C VAL A 44 3.94 6.94 1.73
N TYR A 45 3.60 8.17 2.10
CA TYR A 45 3.66 8.66 3.49
C TYR A 45 2.51 8.17 4.39
N VAL A 46 1.40 7.69 3.82
CA VAL A 46 0.18 7.36 4.58
C VAL A 46 0.41 6.18 5.51
N VAL A 47 0.95 5.07 5.01
CA VAL A 47 1.14 3.85 5.82
C VAL A 47 2.07 4.09 7.02
N PRO A 48 3.29 4.65 6.87
CA PRO A 48 4.15 4.92 8.03
C PRO A 48 3.54 5.93 8.99
N PHE A 49 2.79 6.92 8.51
CA PHE A 49 2.05 7.85 9.35
C PHE A 49 0.99 7.12 10.19
N LEU A 50 0.19 6.26 9.57
CA LEU A 50 -0.84 5.47 10.27
C LEU A 50 -0.24 4.55 11.32
N ILE A 51 0.85 3.86 11.00
CA ILE A 51 1.54 3.01 11.96
C ILE A 51 2.03 3.84 13.13
N ALA A 52 2.74 4.96 12.86
CA ALA A 52 3.25 5.85 13.90
C ALA A 52 2.14 6.33 14.85
N MET A 53 0.99 6.69 14.30
CA MET A 53 -0.18 7.10 15.07
C MET A 53 -0.76 5.94 15.91
N LEU A 54 -0.99 4.77 15.30
CA LEU A 54 -1.62 3.63 15.97
C LEU A 54 -0.77 3.04 17.10
N ILE A 55 0.56 3.10 16.99
CA ILE A 55 1.48 2.63 18.04
C ILE A 55 1.98 3.76 18.94
N GLY A 56 1.48 4.98 18.77
CA GLY A 56 1.76 6.13 19.64
C GLY A 56 3.19 6.66 19.57
N LEU A 57 3.81 6.67 18.38
CA LEU A 57 5.16 7.20 18.21
C LEU A 57 5.21 8.71 18.44
N GLN A 58 6.28 9.17 19.08
CA GLN A 58 6.56 10.60 19.19
C GLN A 58 6.85 11.23 17.81
N PRO A 59 6.64 12.54 17.61
CA PRO A 59 6.80 13.20 16.30
C PRO A 59 8.17 12.96 15.63
N ASN A 60 9.25 12.91 16.41
CA ASN A 60 10.60 12.63 15.89
C ASN A 60 10.75 11.17 15.42
N GLN A 61 10.13 10.21 16.12
CA GLN A 61 10.12 8.80 15.74
C GLN A 61 9.22 8.57 14.51
N SER A 62 8.07 9.25 14.45
CA SER A 62 7.18 9.25 13.29
C SER A 62 7.91 9.78 12.05
N SER A 63 8.60 10.91 12.16
CA SER A 63 9.42 11.47 11.08
C SER A 63 10.50 10.48 10.62
N ALA A 64 11.17 9.81 11.54
CA ALA A 64 12.20 8.84 11.23
C ALA A 64 11.63 7.61 10.49
N LEU A 65 10.45 7.11 10.90
CA LEU A 65 9.76 6.00 10.21
C LEU A 65 9.35 6.40 8.79
N ILE A 66 8.82 7.62 8.61
CA ILE A 66 8.48 8.17 7.28
C ILE A 66 9.72 8.24 6.38
N GLN A 67 10.85 8.76 6.89
CA GLN A 67 12.11 8.83 6.15
C GLN A 67 12.61 7.45 5.71
N SER A 68 12.69 6.51 6.65
CA SER A 68 13.09 5.12 6.37
C SER A 68 12.19 4.48 5.31
N THR A 69 10.88 4.74 5.38
CA THR A 69 9.92 4.21 4.42
C THR A 69 10.11 4.79 3.02
N PHE A 70 10.35 6.09 2.89
CA PHE A 70 10.65 6.71 1.60
C PHE A 70 11.93 6.13 0.99
N ILE A 71 13.00 5.98 1.78
CA ILE A 71 14.25 5.40 1.27
C ILE A 71 14.07 3.94 0.88
N ALA A 72 13.38 3.14 1.71
CA ALA A 72 13.09 1.75 1.40
C ALA A 72 12.27 1.61 0.10
N ALA A 73 11.20 2.41 -0.06
CA ALA A 73 10.40 2.46 -1.28
C ALA A 73 11.23 2.84 -2.51
N GLY A 74 12.13 3.82 -2.36
CA GLY A 74 13.03 4.26 -3.43
C GLY A 74 14.00 3.17 -3.88
N LEU A 75 14.71 2.56 -2.94
CA LEU A 75 15.64 1.48 -3.21
C LEU A 75 14.93 0.25 -3.78
N ALA A 76 13.78 -0.13 -3.21
CA ALA A 76 12.97 -1.24 -3.70
C ALA A 76 12.47 -0.98 -5.13
N THR A 77 12.05 0.26 -5.46
CA THR A 77 11.66 0.65 -6.82
C THR A 77 12.82 0.47 -7.80
N ILE A 78 14.03 0.88 -7.42
CA ILE A 78 15.23 0.72 -8.25
C ILE A 78 15.53 -0.77 -8.45
N VAL A 79 15.51 -1.57 -7.38
CA VAL A 79 15.74 -3.02 -7.43
C VAL A 79 14.72 -3.70 -8.35
N GLN A 80 13.45 -3.44 -8.16
CA GLN A 80 12.38 -4.08 -8.93
C GLN A 80 12.42 -3.69 -10.41
N THR A 81 12.57 -2.38 -10.69
CA THR A 81 12.50 -1.86 -12.05
C THR A 81 13.74 -2.16 -12.87
N TYR A 82 14.94 -2.18 -12.27
CA TYR A 82 16.19 -2.30 -13.00
C TYR A 82 16.82 -3.68 -12.95
N PHE A 83 16.85 -4.29 -11.74
CA PHE A 83 17.57 -5.56 -11.54
C PHE A 83 16.67 -6.78 -11.68
N CYS A 84 15.48 -6.75 -11.05
CA CYS A 84 14.63 -7.93 -10.92
C CYS A 84 13.60 -8.04 -12.05
N MET A 85 12.43 -7.44 -11.91
CA MET A 85 11.32 -7.62 -12.84
C MET A 85 11.52 -6.90 -14.18
N LYS A 86 12.29 -5.80 -14.19
CA LYS A 86 12.58 -4.97 -15.36
C LYS A 86 11.33 -4.40 -16.05
N LEU A 87 10.30 -4.12 -15.26
CA LEU A 87 9.08 -3.43 -15.65
C LEU A 87 8.93 -2.12 -14.87
N PRO A 88 8.13 -1.16 -15.38
CA PRO A 88 7.93 0.13 -14.73
C PRO A 88 7.03 -0.02 -13.49
N ILE A 89 7.57 -0.55 -12.40
CA ILE A 89 6.86 -0.82 -11.16
C ILE A 89 7.48 -0.02 -10.03
N ALA A 90 6.74 0.97 -9.53
CA ALA A 90 7.11 1.66 -8.32
C ALA A 90 6.72 0.82 -7.10
N GLN A 91 7.57 0.84 -6.09
CA GLN A 91 7.37 0.20 -4.79
C GLN A 91 6.98 1.26 -3.75
N GLY A 92 6.14 0.87 -2.81
CA GLY A 92 5.75 1.70 -1.67
C GLY A 92 5.34 0.84 -0.49
N PRO A 93 5.07 1.43 0.69
CA PRO A 93 4.67 0.65 1.86
C PRO A 93 3.31 -0.02 1.63
N SER A 94 3.20 -1.30 2.01
CA SER A 94 1.95 -2.03 1.91
C SER A 94 1.01 -1.71 3.07
N TYR A 95 -0.29 -1.66 2.79
CA TYR A 95 -1.34 -1.57 3.80
C TYR A 95 -1.63 -2.93 4.46
N VAL A 96 -1.31 -4.05 3.81
CA VAL A 96 -1.59 -5.41 4.27
C VAL A 96 -1.00 -5.72 5.64
N PRO A 97 0.28 -5.40 5.94
CA PRO A 97 0.89 -5.72 7.23
C PRO A 97 0.48 -4.78 8.37
N LEU A 98 -0.27 -3.70 8.11
CA LEU A 98 -0.55 -2.65 9.11
C LEU A 98 -1.14 -3.23 10.41
N GLY A 99 -2.21 -4.02 10.34
CA GLY A 99 -2.83 -4.63 11.52
C GLY A 99 -1.90 -5.62 12.24
N ALA A 100 -1.15 -6.42 11.50
CA ALA A 100 -0.17 -7.36 12.06
C ALA A 100 0.98 -6.62 12.76
N ILE A 101 1.49 -5.54 12.17
CA ILE A 101 2.54 -4.70 12.78
C ILE A 101 2.05 -4.15 14.13
N VAL A 102 0.86 -3.55 14.17
CA VAL A 102 0.28 -3.00 15.40
C VAL A 102 0.08 -4.10 16.45
N SER A 103 -0.45 -5.26 16.05
CA SER A 103 -0.69 -6.39 16.96
C SER A 103 0.62 -6.98 17.50
N ILE A 104 1.63 -7.20 16.65
CA ILE A 104 2.94 -7.70 17.07
C ILE A 104 3.61 -6.71 18.02
N TYR A 105 3.58 -5.41 17.67
CA TYR A 105 4.13 -4.35 18.49
C TYR A 105 3.52 -4.34 19.90
N ALA A 106 2.20 -4.32 19.98
CA ALA A 106 1.47 -4.27 21.26
C ALA A 106 1.69 -5.53 22.10
N ALA A 107 1.55 -6.71 21.52
CA ALA A 107 1.70 -7.97 22.22
C ALA A 107 3.15 -8.32 22.60
N SER A 108 4.15 -7.66 22.01
CA SER A 108 5.56 -7.75 22.37
C SER A 108 5.97 -6.72 23.44
N GLY A 109 5.01 -6.01 24.04
CA GLY A 109 5.25 -5.04 25.11
C GLY A 109 5.49 -3.61 24.66
N GLY A 110 5.33 -3.32 23.37
CA GLY A 110 5.53 -1.98 22.80
C GLY A 110 6.95 -1.46 22.83
N GLY A 111 7.17 -0.17 22.60
CA GLY A 111 8.47 0.47 22.65
C GLY A 111 9.51 -0.15 21.71
N GLU A 112 10.77 -0.17 22.12
CA GLU A 112 11.86 -0.72 21.32
C GLU A 112 11.74 -2.23 21.10
N LEU A 113 11.29 -2.98 22.12
CA LEU A 113 11.10 -4.43 22.03
C LEU A 113 9.96 -4.78 21.07
N GLY A 114 8.86 -4.02 21.10
CA GLY A 114 7.76 -4.19 20.16
C GLY A 114 8.22 -3.96 18.73
N TRP A 115 8.98 -2.88 18.48
CA TRP A 115 9.46 -2.58 17.14
C TRP A 115 10.52 -3.56 16.64
N SER A 116 11.48 -3.96 17.49
CA SER A 116 12.47 -4.98 17.15
C SER A 116 11.84 -6.33 16.82
N SER A 117 10.71 -6.69 17.47
CA SER A 117 9.94 -7.91 17.16
C SER A 117 9.27 -7.82 15.80
N VAL A 118 8.71 -6.66 15.43
CA VAL A 118 8.17 -6.41 14.08
C VAL A 118 9.27 -6.53 13.03
N LEU A 119 10.43 -5.89 13.26
CA LEU A 119 11.54 -5.91 12.32
C LEU A 119 12.15 -7.31 12.16
N GLY A 120 12.32 -8.07 13.27
CA GLY A 120 12.81 -9.44 13.22
C GLY A 120 11.89 -10.38 12.46
N ALA A 121 10.58 -10.27 12.69
CA ALA A 121 9.59 -11.05 11.96
C ALA A 121 9.55 -10.66 10.46
N SER A 122 9.63 -9.36 10.15
CA SER A 122 9.68 -8.86 8.76
C SER A 122 10.94 -9.32 8.04
N LEU A 123 12.09 -9.32 8.70
CA LEU A 123 13.36 -9.80 8.13
C LEU A 123 13.26 -11.26 7.68
N ILE A 124 12.76 -12.13 8.56
CA ILE A 124 12.60 -13.57 8.25
C ILE A 124 11.57 -13.76 7.11
N GLY A 125 10.45 -13.04 7.16
CA GLY A 125 9.46 -13.06 6.09
C GLY A 125 10.05 -12.64 4.73
N ALA A 126 10.84 -11.57 4.69
CA ALA A 126 11.51 -11.10 3.47
C ALA A 126 12.48 -12.13 2.88
N ILE A 127 13.30 -12.77 3.75
CA ILE A 127 14.22 -13.85 3.33
C ILE A 127 13.42 -15.01 2.73
N LEU A 128 12.31 -15.39 3.34
CA LEU A 128 11.45 -16.47 2.84
C LEU A 128 10.84 -16.13 1.48
N VAL A 129 10.41 -14.88 1.27
CA VAL A 129 9.93 -14.39 -0.03
C VAL A 129 11.02 -14.51 -1.10
N ILE A 130 12.26 -14.12 -0.80
CA ILE A 130 13.40 -14.28 -1.73
C ILE A 130 13.57 -15.75 -2.13
N ILE A 131 13.55 -16.64 -1.14
CA ILE A 131 13.68 -18.09 -1.36
C ILE A 131 12.55 -18.62 -2.25
N LEU A 132 11.30 -18.23 -1.98
CA LEU A 132 10.14 -18.61 -2.80
C LEU A 132 10.28 -18.17 -4.26
N GLY A 133 10.78 -16.95 -4.49
CA GLY A 133 11.04 -16.45 -5.83
C GLY A 133 12.19 -17.20 -6.54
N TYR A 134 13.25 -17.53 -5.80
CA TYR A 134 14.40 -18.26 -6.34
C TYR A 134 14.06 -19.70 -6.72
N VAL A 135 13.29 -20.39 -5.88
CA VAL A 135 12.83 -21.78 -6.15
C VAL A 135 11.77 -21.83 -7.24
N GLY A 136 11.11 -20.71 -7.57
CA GLY A 136 10.11 -20.64 -8.63
C GLY A 136 8.76 -21.32 -8.30
N ILE A 137 8.52 -21.67 -7.03
CA ILE A 137 7.30 -22.32 -6.57
C ILE A 137 6.14 -21.33 -6.47
N PHE A 138 6.43 -20.03 -6.34
CA PHE A 138 5.40 -19.00 -6.10
C PHE A 138 4.30 -19.00 -7.16
N ASN A 139 4.67 -19.15 -8.44
CA ASN A 139 3.70 -19.20 -9.54
C ASN A 139 2.68 -20.34 -9.38
N LYS A 140 3.12 -21.50 -8.86
CA LYS A 140 2.23 -22.64 -8.56
C LYS A 140 1.33 -22.32 -7.36
N ILE A 141 1.87 -21.63 -6.35
CA ILE A 141 1.09 -21.21 -5.17
C ILE A 141 0.00 -20.22 -5.60
N VAL A 142 0.33 -19.19 -6.38
CA VAL A 142 -0.64 -18.20 -6.85
C VAL A 142 -1.73 -18.86 -7.68
N LYS A 143 -1.37 -19.64 -8.69
CA LYS A 143 -2.35 -20.30 -9.56
C LYS A 143 -3.29 -21.22 -8.79
N ASN A 144 -2.81 -21.90 -7.74
CA ASN A 144 -3.58 -22.90 -7.00
C ASN A 144 -4.36 -22.34 -5.81
N PHE A 145 -3.87 -21.29 -5.14
CA PHE A 145 -4.43 -20.80 -3.88
C PHE A 145 -5.02 -19.39 -3.97
N ILE A 146 -4.56 -18.59 -4.95
CA ILE A 146 -4.92 -17.17 -5.07
C ILE A 146 -5.44 -16.88 -6.49
N PRO A 147 -6.51 -17.58 -6.94
CA PRO A 147 -7.17 -17.21 -8.19
C PRO A 147 -7.74 -15.78 -8.09
N PRO A 148 -8.15 -15.15 -9.21
CA PRO A 148 -8.61 -13.75 -9.22
C PRO A 148 -9.73 -13.45 -8.21
N ILE A 149 -10.61 -14.40 -7.92
CA ILE A 149 -11.67 -14.25 -6.91
C ILE A 149 -11.08 -14.07 -5.51
N VAL A 150 -10.10 -14.88 -5.13
CA VAL A 150 -9.43 -14.78 -3.82
C VAL A 150 -8.60 -13.50 -3.74
N GLY A 151 -7.79 -13.22 -4.77
CA GLY A 151 -6.97 -12.01 -4.81
C GLY A 151 -7.80 -10.73 -4.76
N GLY A 152 -8.90 -10.67 -5.53
CA GLY A 152 -9.82 -9.54 -5.51
C GLY A 152 -10.53 -9.38 -4.17
N THR A 153 -10.95 -10.50 -3.54
CA THR A 153 -11.53 -10.48 -2.19
C THR A 153 -10.53 -9.95 -1.16
N ILE A 154 -9.26 -10.36 -1.22
CA ILE A 154 -8.21 -9.87 -0.32
C ILE A 154 -8.05 -8.34 -0.46
N ILE A 155 -7.94 -7.82 -1.68
CA ILE A 155 -7.82 -6.37 -1.93
C ILE A 155 -9.07 -5.63 -1.43
N PHE A 156 -10.26 -6.18 -1.67
CA PHE A 156 -11.51 -5.62 -1.17
C PHE A 156 -11.52 -5.53 0.37
N ILE A 157 -11.09 -6.59 1.04
CA ILE A 157 -10.98 -6.66 2.50
C ILE A 157 -9.98 -5.62 3.04
N VAL A 158 -8.84 -5.42 2.37
CA VAL A 158 -7.86 -4.40 2.77
C VAL A 158 -8.54 -3.03 2.86
N GLY A 159 -9.24 -2.61 1.81
CA GLY A 159 -9.95 -1.34 1.83
C GLY A 159 -11.02 -1.26 2.93
N LEU A 160 -11.80 -2.33 3.11
CA LEU A 160 -12.86 -2.38 4.11
C LEU A 160 -12.33 -2.35 5.55
N SER A 161 -11.24 -3.07 5.83
CA SER A 161 -10.64 -3.16 7.17
C SER A 161 -9.97 -1.87 7.62
N LEU A 162 -9.51 -1.05 6.69
CA LEU A 162 -8.82 0.22 6.95
C LEU A 162 -9.78 1.40 7.10
N LEU A 163 -11.02 1.28 6.63
CA LEU A 163 -12.01 2.35 6.71
C LEU A 163 -12.31 2.81 8.16
N PRO A 164 -12.44 1.91 9.14
CA PRO A 164 -12.57 2.31 10.55
C PRO A 164 -11.35 3.07 11.08
N VAL A 165 -10.14 2.70 10.68
CA VAL A 165 -8.91 3.45 11.02
C VAL A 165 -8.99 4.87 10.47
N ALA A 166 -9.44 5.03 9.22
CA ALA A 166 -9.60 6.34 8.60
C ALA A 166 -10.62 7.22 9.36
N ILE A 167 -11.76 6.65 9.76
CA ILE A 167 -12.88 7.40 10.32
C ILE A 167 -12.77 7.49 11.84
N ARG A 168 -12.70 6.33 12.55
CA ARG A 168 -12.73 6.31 14.00
C ARG A 168 -11.44 6.86 14.61
N ASP A 169 -10.29 6.41 14.13
CA ASP A 169 -9.03 6.72 14.78
C ASP A 169 -8.46 8.05 14.27
N ASN A 170 -8.55 8.33 12.95
CA ASN A 170 -7.98 9.56 12.37
C ASN A 170 -8.92 10.77 12.42
N ILE A 171 -10.25 10.59 12.47
CA ILE A 171 -11.20 11.72 12.50
C ILE A 171 -11.78 11.89 13.88
N TYR A 172 -12.54 10.91 14.37
CA TYR A 172 -13.23 11.04 15.67
C TYR A 172 -12.26 10.93 16.86
N GLY A 173 -11.24 10.08 16.77
CA GLY A 173 -10.21 9.88 17.79
C GLY A 173 -9.01 10.82 17.66
N ALA A 174 -8.98 11.71 16.66
CA ALA A 174 -7.87 12.63 16.45
C ALA A 174 -7.67 13.56 17.66
N SER A 175 -6.44 13.65 18.15
CA SER A 175 -6.04 14.56 19.23
C SER A 175 -5.70 15.94 18.72
N GLY A 176 -5.67 16.92 19.62
CA GLY A 176 -5.22 18.29 19.32
C GLY A 176 -6.31 19.25 18.86
N ALA A 177 -7.54 18.77 18.56
CA ALA A 177 -8.68 19.60 18.21
C ALA A 177 -10.00 19.01 18.74
N SER A 178 -11.08 19.80 18.71
CA SER A 178 -12.41 19.28 19.03
C SER A 178 -12.91 18.34 17.92
N ILE A 179 -13.83 17.42 18.26
CA ILE A 179 -14.43 16.49 17.30
C ILE A 179 -15.04 17.23 16.10
N ASN A 180 -15.72 18.37 16.35
CA ASN A 180 -16.30 19.16 15.26
C ASN A 180 -15.24 19.75 14.32
N GLN A 181 -14.11 20.22 14.86
CA GLN A 181 -12.98 20.70 14.05
C GLN A 181 -12.37 19.55 13.25
N ASN A 182 -12.18 18.38 13.85
CA ASN A 182 -11.66 17.20 13.17
C ASN A 182 -12.56 16.77 12.02
N VAL A 183 -13.88 16.70 12.25
CA VAL A 183 -14.85 16.36 11.18
C VAL A 183 -14.84 17.41 10.08
N LEU A 184 -14.76 18.69 10.42
CA LEU A 184 -14.71 19.76 9.41
C LEU A 184 -13.43 19.69 8.59
N LEU A 185 -12.26 19.46 9.21
CA LEU A 185 -10.98 19.28 8.52
C LEU A 185 -11.01 18.06 7.58
N ALA A 186 -11.58 16.95 8.04
CA ALA A 186 -11.75 15.75 7.21
C ALA A 186 -12.68 16.01 6.01
N LEU A 187 -13.78 16.72 6.20
CA LEU A 187 -14.70 17.09 5.11
C LEU A 187 -14.06 18.06 4.11
N ILE A 188 -13.28 19.02 4.58
CA ILE A 188 -12.54 19.96 3.70
C ILE A 188 -11.53 19.21 2.86
N SER A 189 -10.71 18.34 3.45
CA SER A 189 -9.70 17.57 2.71
C SER A 189 -10.33 16.57 1.75
N ALA A 190 -11.34 15.79 2.17
CA ALA A 190 -12.08 14.89 1.30
C ALA A 190 -12.82 15.64 0.16
N GLY A 191 -13.47 16.75 0.47
CA GLY A 191 -14.15 17.59 -0.51
C GLY A 191 -13.20 18.19 -1.53
N THR A 192 -12.01 18.63 -1.10
CA THR A 192 -10.96 19.13 -2.00
C THR A 192 -10.48 18.01 -2.94
N LEU A 193 -10.23 16.80 -2.43
CA LEU A 193 -9.87 15.66 -3.27
C LEU A 193 -10.93 15.40 -4.34
N LEU A 194 -12.20 15.31 -3.94
CA LEU A 194 -13.32 15.09 -4.85
C LEU A 194 -13.45 16.24 -5.88
N LEU A 195 -13.28 17.49 -5.46
CA LEU A 195 -13.30 18.64 -6.35
C LEU A 195 -12.24 18.50 -7.45
N PHE A 196 -11.00 18.15 -7.09
CA PHE A 196 -9.93 17.97 -8.07
C PHE A 196 -10.17 16.76 -8.99
N VAL A 197 -10.78 15.70 -8.52
CA VAL A 197 -11.22 14.57 -9.36
C VAL A 197 -12.31 15.02 -10.35
N ILE A 198 -13.30 15.81 -9.91
CA ILE A 198 -14.36 16.37 -10.76
C ILE A 198 -13.75 17.31 -11.81
N LEU A 199 -12.90 18.24 -11.42
CA LEU A 199 -12.18 19.13 -12.35
C LEU A 199 -11.38 18.31 -13.37
N GLY A 200 -10.73 17.23 -12.91
CA GLY A 200 -10.03 16.29 -13.78
C GLY A 200 -10.92 15.57 -14.78
N SER A 201 -12.21 15.41 -14.52
CA SER A 201 -13.17 14.84 -15.47
C SER A 201 -13.73 15.88 -16.44
N MET A 202 -13.83 17.14 -16.01
CA MET A 202 -14.39 18.23 -16.82
C MET A 202 -13.38 18.75 -17.86
N PHE A 203 -12.11 18.86 -17.51
CA PHE A 203 -11.07 19.40 -18.40
C PHE A 203 -10.38 18.33 -19.24
N ARG A 204 -10.93 18.03 -20.43
CA ARG A 204 -10.50 16.95 -21.33
C ARG A 204 -8.99 16.96 -21.67
N ASN A 205 -8.37 18.12 -21.83
CA ASN A 205 -6.95 18.25 -22.21
C ASN A 205 -5.97 18.38 -21.03
N LYS A 206 -6.40 18.83 -19.85
CA LYS A 206 -5.59 19.04 -18.65
C LYS A 206 -6.07 18.23 -17.45
N GLY A 207 -7.11 17.42 -17.63
CA GLY A 207 -7.75 16.66 -16.56
C GLY A 207 -6.82 15.67 -15.86
N SER A 208 -5.82 15.16 -16.56
CA SER A 208 -4.81 14.26 -15.98
C SER A 208 -4.03 14.92 -14.83
N ILE A 209 -3.66 16.20 -14.98
CA ILE A 209 -2.91 16.95 -13.96
C ILE A 209 -3.73 17.09 -12.68
N PHE A 210 -5.01 17.49 -12.78
CA PHE A 210 -5.90 17.65 -11.63
C PHE A 210 -6.05 16.34 -10.83
N ARG A 211 -6.18 15.20 -11.52
CA ARG A 211 -6.27 13.89 -10.86
C ARG A 211 -4.97 13.52 -10.16
N ILE A 212 -3.81 13.75 -10.79
CA ILE A 212 -2.49 13.44 -10.23
C ILE A 212 -2.23 14.22 -8.95
N ILE A 213 -2.57 15.52 -8.92
CA ILE A 213 -2.31 16.37 -7.76
C ILE A 213 -3.45 16.39 -6.74
N SER A 214 -4.53 15.64 -6.93
CA SER A 214 -5.75 15.70 -6.11
C SER A 214 -5.47 15.43 -4.62
N VAL A 215 -4.71 14.37 -4.30
CA VAL A 215 -4.33 14.02 -2.93
C VAL A 215 -3.45 15.11 -2.31
N MET A 216 -2.44 15.56 -3.04
CA MET A 216 -1.55 16.62 -2.56
C MET A 216 -2.32 17.92 -2.26
N MET A 217 -3.22 18.33 -3.15
CA MET A 217 -4.04 19.53 -2.96
C MET A 217 -5.00 19.40 -1.79
N ALA A 218 -5.57 18.20 -1.57
CA ALA A 218 -6.40 17.92 -0.41
C ALA A 218 -5.63 18.12 0.91
N LEU A 219 -4.39 17.65 0.98
CA LEU A 219 -3.53 17.84 2.15
C LEU A 219 -3.15 19.31 2.32
N VAL A 220 -2.75 20.00 1.26
CA VAL A 220 -2.38 21.43 1.32
C VAL A 220 -3.54 22.26 1.82
N VAL A 221 -4.74 22.11 1.23
CA VAL A 221 -5.93 22.86 1.64
C VAL A 221 -6.35 22.45 3.07
N GLY A 222 -6.27 21.17 3.41
CA GLY A 222 -6.53 20.68 4.76
C GLY A 222 -5.57 21.29 5.80
N CYS A 223 -4.28 21.34 5.50
CA CYS A 223 -3.28 21.98 6.38
C CYS A 223 -3.48 23.50 6.51
N ILE A 224 -3.81 24.19 5.42
CA ILE A 224 -4.15 25.63 5.47
C ILE A 224 -5.36 25.84 6.39
N SER A 225 -6.40 25.02 6.24
CA SER A 225 -7.60 25.09 7.09
C SER A 225 -7.27 24.78 8.55
N ALA A 226 -6.43 23.79 8.81
CA ALA A 226 -5.97 23.44 10.16
C ALA A 226 -5.16 24.59 10.80
N ASN A 227 -4.31 25.27 10.02
CA ASN A 227 -3.58 26.44 10.48
C ASN A 227 -4.52 27.61 10.83
N LEU A 228 -5.53 27.88 9.99
CA LEU A 228 -6.54 28.91 10.25
C LEU A 228 -7.37 28.62 11.50
N MET A 229 -7.54 27.34 11.85
CA MET A 229 -8.23 26.88 13.06
C MET A 229 -7.31 26.83 14.31
N GLY A 230 -6.01 27.14 14.16
CA GLY A 230 -5.03 27.08 15.25
C GLY A 230 -4.67 25.65 15.70
N VAL A 231 -4.92 24.64 14.87
CA VAL A 231 -4.69 23.22 15.18
C VAL A 231 -3.31 22.74 14.71
N LEU A 232 -2.69 23.43 13.73
CA LEU A 232 -1.43 23.02 13.13
C LEU A 232 -0.23 23.61 13.91
N ASP A 233 0.70 22.74 14.32
CA ASP A 233 1.95 23.14 14.97
C ASP A 233 3.15 22.95 14.00
N PHE A 234 3.84 24.05 13.71
CA PHE A 234 5.04 24.08 12.87
C PHE A 234 6.35 23.92 13.64
N SER A 235 6.30 23.76 14.97
CA SER A 235 7.50 23.73 15.82
C SER A 235 8.45 22.58 15.47
N ALA A 236 7.91 21.41 15.10
CA ALA A 236 8.69 20.24 14.69
C ALA A 236 9.45 20.51 13.37
N ILE A 237 8.82 21.23 12.43
CA ILE A 237 9.43 21.57 11.13
C ILE A 237 10.58 22.55 11.29
N SER A 238 10.43 23.53 12.19
CA SER A 238 11.49 24.53 12.43
C SER A 238 12.76 23.90 12.98
N LYS A 239 12.62 22.90 13.86
CA LYS A 239 13.72 22.17 14.51
C LYS A 239 14.33 21.07 13.64
N ALA A 240 13.64 20.60 12.62
CA ALA A 240 14.12 19.51 11.75
C ALA A 240 15.28 19.98 10.86
N ASN A 241 16.25 19.10 10.65
CA ASN A 241 17.34 19.33 9.74
C ASN A 241 16.87 19.23 8.28
N TRP A 242 17.50 19.99 7.39
CA TRP A 242 17.25 19.86 5.95
C TRP A 242 17.65 18.48 5.43
N PHE A 243 18.77 17.98 5.90
CA PHE A 243 19.28 16.66 5.57
C PHE A 243 19.46 15.83 6.84
N SER A 244 18.94 14.61 6.84
CA SER A 244 19.11 13.64 7.93
C SER A 244 19.24 12.24 7.36
N MET A 245 20.05 11.41 8.02
CA MET A 245 20.23 10.02 7.64
C MET A 245 19.06 9.18 8.16
N PRO A 246 18.65 8.12 7.43
CA PRO A 246 17.65 7.18 7.92
C PRO A 246 18.17 6.44 9.15
N ARG A 247 17.26 5.94 9.97
CA ARG A 247 17.59 5.01 11.03
C ARG A 247 17.93 3.65 10.44
N ILE A 248 18.88 2.97 11.05
CA ILE A 248 19.31 1.62 10.63
C ILE A 248 18.89 0.64 11.71
N ALA A 249 18.07 -0.35 11.36
CA ALA A 249 17.51 -1.30 12.33
C ALA A 249 18.58 -1.99 13.18
N PHE A 250 19.70 -2.39 12.58
CA PHE A 250 20.81 -3.03 13.30
C PHE A 250 21.46 -2.15 14.36
N VAL A 251 21.40 -0.84 14.22
CA VAL A 251 22.06 0.12 15.13
C VAL A 251 21.05 0.68 16.13
N ASP A 252 19.86 1.05 15.65
CA ASP A 252 18.90 1.84 16.43
C ASP A 252 17.90 0.98 17.22
N PHE A 253 17.54 -0.21 16.72
CA PHE A 253 16.44 -1.01 17.27
C PHE A 253 16.82 -2.44 17.60
N GLY A 254 17.74 -3.04 16.85
CA GLY A 254 18.01 -4.47 16.88
C GLY A 254 16.87 -5.31 16.26
N PHE A 255 17.01 -6.63 16.36
CA PHE A 255 16.02 -7.59 15.91
C PHE A 255 15.68 -8.56 17.05
N SER A 256 14.40 -8.71 17.34
CA SER A 256 13.88 -9.74 18.24
C SER A 256 13.13 -10.78 17.44
N PHE A 257 13.39 -12.06 17.71
CA PHE A 257 12.83 -13.18 16.95
C PHE A 257 11.78 -13.92 17.81
N ASN A 258 10.52 -13.49 17.68
CA ASN A 258 9.39 -14.18 18.31
C ASN A 258 8.75 -15.12 17.29
N PHE A 259 8.64 -16.41 17.62
CA PHE A 259 8.13 -17.44 16.69
C PHE A 259 6.71 -17.13 16.19
N SER A 260 5.81 -16.71 17.08
CA SER A 260 4.42 -16.38 16.71
C SER A 260 4.38 -15.14 15.80
N ALA A 261 5.20 -14.13 16.06
CA ALA A 261 5.31 -12.95 15.22
C ALA A 261 5.87 -13.31 13.82
N ILE A 262 6.88 -14.19 13.77
CA ILE A 262 7.47 -14.68 12.51
C ILE A 262 6.41 -15.40 11.68
N ILE A 263 5.67 -16.36 12.25
CA ILE A 263 4.61 -17.07 11.52
C ILE A 263 3.56 -16.10 10.99
N THR A 264 3.11 -15.17 11.84
CA THR A 264 2.14 -14.15 11.44
C THR A 264 2.65 -13.33 10.26
N MET A 265 3.89 -12.83 10.34
CA MET A 265 4.47 -12.01 9.28
C MET A 265 4.72 -12.82 7.99
N VAL A 266 5.10 -14.09 8.08
CA VAL A 266 5.24 -14.98 6.92
C VAL A 266 3.91 -15.13 6.17
N ILE A 267 2.80 -15.32 6.89
CA ILE A 267 1.47 -15.42 6.26
C ILE A 267 1.09 -14.06 5.63
N ILE A 268 1.35 -12.95 6.33
CA ILE A 268 1.14 -11.60 5.79
C ILE A 268 1.94 -11.38 4.50
N TYR A 269 3.16 -11.87 4.41
CA TYR A 269 3.96 -11.74 3.19
C TYR A 269 3.40 -12.56 2.02
N LEU A 270 2.78 -13.70 2.27
CA LEU A 270 2.06 -14.43 1.22
C LEU A 270 0.86 -13.63 0.69
N VAL A 271 0.13 -12.95 1.59
CA VAL A 271 -0.97 -12.04 1.21
C VAL A 271 -0.44 -10.81 0.46
N LEU A 272 0.66 -10.24 0.91
CA LEU A 272 1.35 -9.12 0.24
C LEU A 272 1.80 -9.51 -1.18
N LEU A 273 2.32 -10.73 -1.37
CA LEU A 273 2.68 -11.22 -2.69
C LEU A 273 1.46 -11.39 -3.60
N ALA A 274 0.28 -11.70 -3.05
CA ALA A 274 -0.97 -11.71 -3.82
C ALA A 274 -1.36 -10.30 -4.28
N GLU A 275 -1.27 -9.31 -3.38
CA GLU A 275 -1.53 -7.89 -3.67
C GLU A 275 -0.60 -7.38 -4.79
N THR A 276 0.71 -7.56 -4.63
CA THR A 276 1.70 -7.09 -5.59
C THR A 276 1.55 -7.75 -6.96
N THR A 277 1.18 -9.04 -6.98
CA THR A 277 0.91 -9.77 -8.24
C THR A 277 -0.25 -9.12 -9.00
N GLY A 278 -1.31 -8.69 -8.31
CA GLY A 278 -2.40 -7.92 -8.89
C GLY A 278 -1.91 -6.62 -9.54
N THR A 279 -1.02 -5.89 -8.86
CA THR A 279 -0.38 -4.68 -9.40
C THR A 279 0.45 -4.99 -10.65
N TRP A 280 1.22 -6.08 -10.67
CA TRP A 280 2.02 -6.46 -11.82
C TRP A 280 1.15 -6.78 -13.04
N PHE A 281 0.05 -7.50 -12.86
CA PHE A 281 -0.93 -7.75 -13.93
C PHE A 281 -1.58 -6.45 -14.42
N ALA A 282 -1.94 -5.53 -13.52
CA ALA A 282 -2.50 -4.24 -13.90
C ALA A 282 -1.51 -3.43 -14.76
N VAL A 283 -0.24 -3.34 -14.35
CA VAL A 283 0.79 -2.67 -15.14
C VAL A 283 1.02 -3.38 -16.47
N SER A 284 1.13 -4.72 -16.48
CA SER A 284 1.27 -5.55 -17.67
C SER A 284 0.19 -5.25 -18.72
N ASN A 285 -1.06 -5.15 -18.27
CA ASN A 285 -2.19 -4.83 -19.14
C ASN A 285 -2.08 -3.42 -19.72
N VAL A 286 -1.69 -2.43 -18.91
CA VAL A 286 -1.56 -1.04 -19.35
C VAL A 286 -0.43 -0.87 -20.36
N ILE A 287 0.71 -1.56 -20.15
CA ILE A 287 1.85 -1.49 -21.06
C ILE A 287 1.75 -2.49 -22.22
N ASN A 288 0.69 -3.29 -22.26
CA ASN A 288 0.44 -4.33 -23.27
C ASN A 288 1.63 -5.30 -23.43
N LYS A 289 2.23 -5.70 -22.30
CA LYS A 289 3.36 -6.66 -22.26
C LYS A 289 3.01 -7.80 -21.30
N PRO A 290 2.70 -9.01 -21.81
CA PRO A 290 2.29 -10.13 -20.96
C PRO A 290 3.41 -10.55 -20.01
N LEU A 291 3.03 -10.91 -18.78
CA LEU A 291 3.97 -11.43 -17.79
C LEU A 291 4.33 -12.88 -18.10
N THR A 292 5.63 -13.15 -18.10
CA THR A 292 6.16 -14.51 -18.15
C THR A 292 6.40 -15.04 -16.75
N ASP A 293 6.56 -16.37 -16.61
CA ASP A 293 6.91 -16.99 -15.33
C ASP A 293 8.26 -16.45 -14.79
N GLU A 294 9.18 -16.08 -15.68
CA GLU A 294 10.44 -15.44 -15.30
C GLU A 294 10.21 -14.04 -14.71
N HIS A 295 9.32 -13.23 -15.30
CA HIS A 295 8.96 -11.92 -14.75
C HIS A 295 8.38 -12.07 -13.33
N ILE A 296 7.49 -13.04 -13.13
CA ILE A 296 6.85 -13.27 -11.83
C ILE A 296 7.91 -13.71 -10.79
N ASN A 297 8.74 -14.70 -11.09
CA ASN A 297 9.76 -15.19 -10.16
C ASN A 297 10.77 -14.11 -9.80
N LYS A 298 11.28 -13.37 -10.78
CA LYS A 298 12.16 -12.22 -10.55
C LYS A 298 11.46 -11.09 -9.80
N GLY A 299 10.16 -10.89 -10.06
CA GLY A 299 9.34 -9.94 -9.32
C GLY A 299 9.27 -10.30 -7.83
N VAL A 300 9.04 -11.56 -7.49
CA VAL A 300 9.02 -12.06 -6.10
C VAL A 300 10.37 -11.87 -5.41
N ILE A 301 11.47 -12.18 -6.12
CA ILE A 301 12.82 -11.91 -5.57
C ILE A 301 12.99 -10.42 -5.28
N GLY A 302 12.61 -9.55 -6.22
CA GLY A 302 12.71 -8.11 -6.06
C GLY A 302 11.85 -7.57 -4.92
N GLU A 303 10.64 -8.12 -4.73
CA GLU A 303 9.77 -7.81 -3.60
C GLU A 303 10.41 -8.19 -2.27
N GLY A 304 10.95 -9.41 -2.19
CA GLY A 304 11.66 -9.86 -0.99
C GLY A 304 12.89 -9.02 -0.67
N ILE A 305 13.69 -8.64 -1.69
CA ILE A 305 14.85 -7.74 -1.50
C ILE A 305 14.38 -6.36 -1.04
N GLY A 306 13.30 -5.82 -1.61
CA GLY A 306 12.70 -4.56 -1.19
C GLY A 306 12.27 -4.59 0.28
N CYS A 307 11.60 -5.66 0.69
CA CYS A 307 11.18 -5.88 2.08
C CYS A 307 12.38 -6.11 3.03
N LEU A 308 13.43 -6.76 2.57
CA LEU A 308 14.68 -6.93 3.33
C LEU A 308 15.34 -5.56 3.60
N ILE A 309 15.43 -4.71 2.56
CA ILE A 309 15.92 -3.33 2.68
C ILE A 309 15.05 -2.54 3.65
N ALA A 310 13.72 -2.67 3.55
CA ALA A 310 12.79 -2.00 4.44
C ALA A 310 13.01 -2.41 5.90
N SER A 311 13.14 -3.71 6.19
CA SER A 311 13.44 -4.22 7.54
C SER A 311 14.78 -3.70 8.04
N ALA A 312 15.83 -3.69 7.20
CA ALA A 312 17.15 -3.20 7.56
C ALA A 312 17.17 -1.69 7.88
N LEU A 313 16.32 -0.91 7.24
CA LEU A 313 16.15 0.52 7.48
C LEU A 313 15.14 0.83 8.60
N GLY A 314 14.66 -0.16 9.35
CA GLY A 314 13.67 0.07 10.41
C GLY A 314 12.31 0.54 9.88
N SER A 315 11.98 0.18 8.64
CA SER A 315 10.76 0.56 7.94
C SER A 315 9.73 -0.57 7.90
N THR A 316 8.59 -0.29 7.29
CA THR A 316 7.51 -1.24 7.05
C THR A 316 7.72 -2.01 5.74
N PRO A 317 7.15 -3.22 5.57
CA PRO A 317 7.21 -3.95 4.32
C PRO A 317 6.71 -3.13 3.13
N VAL A 318 7.40 -3.24 2.01
CA VAL A 318 7.07 -2.56 0.75
C VAL A 318 6.45 -3.53 -0.24
N THR A 319 5.68 -3.00 -1.19
CA THR A 319 4.98 -3.77 -2.23
C THR A 319 4.87 -2.98 -3.53
N GLY A 320 4.56 -3.64 -4.63
CA GLY A 320 4.20 -2.98 -5.88
C GLY A 320 2.98 -2.08 -5.68
N TYR A 321 3.13 -0.80 -5.96
CA TYR A 321 2.10 0.21 -5.67
C TYR A 321 0.97 0.17 -6.69
N SER A 322 -0.26 -0.12 -6.25
CA SER A 322 -1.40 -0.38 -7.14
C SER A 322 -1.83 0.85 -7.97
N THR A 323 -1.64 2.07 -7.44
CA THR A 323 -1.92 3.31 -8.18
C THR A 323 -1.01 3.51 -9.40
N ASN A 324 0.13 2.80 -9.45
CA ASN A 324 1.12 2.91 -10.51
C ASN A 324 0.54 2.67 -11.92
N ALA A 325 -0.27 1.62 -12.09
CA ALA A 325 -0.93 1.32 -13.36
C ALA A 325 -1.86 2.46 -13.79
N GLY A 326 -2.58 3.06 -12.85
CA GLY A 326 -3.43 4.22 -13.08
C GLY A 326 -2.64 5.44 -13.55
N ILE A 327 -1.50 5.73 -12.89
CA ILE A 327 -0.64 6.86 -13.26
C ILE A 327 -0.06 6.64 -14.66
N ILE A 328 0.42 5.45 -14.99
CA ILE A 328 0.90 5.11 -16.34
C ILE A 328 -0.22 5.32 -17.38
N SER A 329 -1.43 4.84 -17.09
CA SER A 329 -2.59 5.04 -17.98
C SER A 329 -2.91 6.52 -18.21
N ILE A 330 -2.82 7.35 -17.17
CA ILE A 330 -3.14 8.78 -17.24
C ILE A 330 -2.04 9.56 -17.96
N THR A 331 -0.77 9.26 -17.66
CA THR A 331 0.38 10.01 -18.17
C THR A 331 0.87 9.49 -19.54
N GLY A 332 0.56 8.24 -19.86
CA GLY A 332 1.12 7.54 -21.02
C GLY A 332 2.61 7.20 -20.85
N VAL A 333 3.18 7.36 -19.67
CA VAL A 333 4.63 7.21 -19.43
C VAL A 333 4.91 5.89 -18.72
N ALA A 334 5.61 4.98 -19.40
CA ALA A 334 5.97 3.66 -18.90
C ALA A 334 7.49 3.39 -18.89
N SER A 335 8.36 4.39 -19.18
CA SER A 335 9.80 4.17 -19.26
C SER A 335 10.43 3.77 -17.94
N ARG A 336 11.20 2.68 -17.93
CA ARG A 336 11.98 2.24 -16.76
C ARG A 336 12.97 3.30 -16.26
N ARG A 337 13.49 4.17 -17.13
CA ARG A 337 14.36 5.31 -16.74
C ARG A 337 13.59 6.33 -15.89
N VAL A 338 12.33 6.58 -16.22
CA VAL A 338 11.47 7.44 -15.40
C VAL A 338 11.24 6.81 -14.02
N PHE A 339 11.04 5.49 -13.96
CA PHE A 339 10.86 4.79 -12.66
C PHE A 339 12.15 4.72 -11.83
N LEU A 340 13.33 4.71 -12.47
CA LEU A 340 14.59 4.93 -11.72
C LEU A 340 14.65 6.34 -11.11
N ALA A 341 14.15 7.36 -11.82
CA ALA A 341 14.05 8.70 -11.26
C ALA A 341 13.00 8.78 -10.14
N VAL A 342 11.89 8.02 -10.22
CA VAL A 342 10.94 7.85 -9.10
C VAL A 342 11.66 7.33 -7.86
N GLY A 343 12.44 6.24 -7.99
CA GLY A 343 13.24 5.69 -6.90
C GLY A 343 14.24 6.70 -6.33
N GLY A 344 14.92 7.44 -7.20
CA GLY A 344 15.83 8.52 -6.80
C GLY A 344 15.14 9.65 -6.01
N TRP A 345 13.97 10.08 -6.45
CA TRP A 345 13.16 11.07 -5.74
C TRP A 345 12.71 10.57 -4.36
N PHE A 346 12.28 9.32 -4.24
CA PHE A 346 11.91 8.75 -2.94
C PHE A 346 13.10 8.75 -1.99
N VAL A 347 14.30 8.34 -2.44
CA VAL A 347 15.51 8.40 -1.62
C VAL A 347 15.79 9.84 -1.19
N LEU A 348 15.70 10.80 -2.11
CA LEU A 348 15.91 12.22 -1.82
C LEU A 348 14.91 12.73 -0.76
N PHE A 349 13.64 12.38 -0.89
CA PHE A 349 12.60 12.77 0.08
C PHE A 349 12.84 12.13 1.44
N GLY A 350 13.25 10.86 1.48
CA GLY A 350 13.60 10.18 2.72
C GLY A 350 14.83 10.77 3.41
N CYS A 351 15.76 11.39 2.67
CA CYS A 351 16.89 12.12 3.25
C CYS A 351 16.51 13.52 3.75
N SER A 352 15.29 14.00 3.51
CA SER A 352 14.85 15.33 3.96
C SER A 352 14.13 15.26 5.31
N GLY A 353 14.80 15.65 6.38
CA GLY A 353 14.19 15.74 7.71
C GLY A 353 13.04 16.76 7.76
N LYS A 354 13.16 17.88 7.05
CA LYS A 354 12.09 18.89 6.98
C LYS A 354 10.83 18.36 6.30
N LEU A 355 10.95 17.59 5.23
CA LEU A 355 9.80 16.99 4.55
C LEU A 355 9.12 15.95 5.44
N ALA A 356 9.88 15.11 6.11
CA ALA A 356 9.33 14.13 7.04
C ALA A 356 8.64 14.80 8.24
N ALA A 357 9.24 15.85 8.80
CA ALA A 357 8.63 16.64 9.87
C ALA A 357 7.35 17.34 9.39
N LEU A 358 7.31 17.86 8.17
CA LEU A 358 6.09 18.42 7.57
C LEU A 358 4.99 17.38 7.49
N ILE A 359 5.28 16.19 6.96
CA ILE A 359 4.31 15.11 6.83
C ILE A 359 3.82 14.64 8.21
N SER A 360 4.72 14.47 9.19
CA SER A 360 4.34 14.06 10.55
C SER A 360 3.55 15.12 11.33
N SER A 361 3.61 16.37 10.88
CA SER A 361 2.84 17.49 11.48
C SER A 361 1.44 17.66 10.88
N ILE A 362 1.10 16.93 9.80
CA ILE A 362 -0.25 17.00 9.22
C ILE A 362 -1.25 16.45 10.25
N PRO A 363 -2.31 17.20 10.61
CA PRO A 363 -3.32 16.70 11.53
C PRO A 363 -3.96 15.40 11.02
N SER A 364 -4.10 14.42 11.91
CA SER A 364 -4.63 13.09 11.54
C SER A 364 -6.03 13.19 10.90
N ALA A 365 -6.85 14.17 11.29
CA ALA A 365 -8.15 14.40 10.68
C ALA A 365 -8.08 14.80 9.19
N VAL A 366 -7.06 15.56 8.80
CA VAL A 366 -6.81 15.93 7.38
C VAL A 366 -6.46 14.68 6.58
N ILE A 367 -5.57 13.84 7.12
CA ILE A 367 -5.19 12.57 6.50
C ILE A 367 -6.39 11.62 6.48
N GLY A 368 -7.16 11.54 7.57
CA GLY A 368 -8.35 10.69 7.70
C GLY A 368 -9.39 10.93 6.61
N GLY A 369 -9.67 12.19 6.28
CA GLY A 369 -10.58 12.56 5.20
C GLY A 369 -10.15 12.05 3.82
N VAL A 370 -8.87 12.22 3.49
CA VAL A 370 -8.27 11.68 2.26
C VAL A 370 -8.25 10.15 2.28
N PHE A 371 -7.79 9.58 3.38
CA PHE A 371 -7.60 8.14 3.53
C PHE A 371 -8.90 7.36 3.47
N ALA A 372 -10.00 7.89 3.99
CA ALA A 372 -11.32 7.26 3.86
C ALA A 372 -11.71 7.06 2.39
N ILE A 373 -11.43 8.03 1.51
CA ILE A 373 -11.67 7.91 0.07
C ILE A 373 -10.71 6.86 -0.54
N VAL A 374 -9.44 6.88 -0.15
CA VAL A 374 -8.44 5.91 -0.62
C VAL A 374 -8.85 4.48 -0.24
N CYS A 375 -9.32 4.24 0.98
CA CYS A 375 -9.86 2.94 1.40
C CYS A 375 -10.99 2.45 0.50
N GLY A 376 -11.93 3.36 0.15
CA GLY A 376 -13.00 3.05 -0.79
C GLY A 376 -12.46 2.68 -2.19
N ILE A 377 -11.46 3.40 -2.68
CA ILE A 377 -10.81 3.11 -3.97
C ILE A 377 -10.10 1.75 -3.94
N ILE A 378 -9.39 1.43 -2.85
CA ILE A 378 -8.74 0.12 -2.67
C ILE A 378 -9.79 -0.99 -2.73
N ALA A 379 -10.90 -0.85 -2.00
CA ALA A 379 -11.98 -1.84 -2.03
C ALA A 379 -12.55 -2.04 -3.46
N ILE A 380 -12.81 -0.97 -4.19
CA ILE A 380 -13.29 -1.04 -5.58
C ILE A 380 -12.25 -1.65 -6.52
N ASN A 381 -10.95 -1.42 -6.31
CA ASN A 381 -9.91 -2.10 -7.07
C ASN A 381 -9.97 -3.62 -6.88
N GLY A 382 -10.28 -4.10 -5.66
CA GLY A 382 -10.56 -5.52 -5.42
C GLY A 382 -11.73 -6.05 -6.26
N VAL A 383 -12.83 -5.29 -6.32
CA VAL A 383 -13.98 -5.63 -7.18
C VAL A 383 -13.60 -5.66 -8.67
N GLN A 384 -12.74 -4.74 -9.12
CA GLN A 384 -12.27 -4.73 -10.51
C GLN A 384 -11.44 -5.97 -10.87
N VAL A 385 -10.63 -6.50 -9.94
CA VAL A 385 -9.90 -7.76 -10.13
C VAL A 385 -10.86 -8.93 -10.34
N MET A 386 -12.01 -8.93 -9.67
CA MET A 386 -13.04 -9.97 -9.78
C MET A 386 -13.98 -9.80 -10.99
N LYS A 387 -13.91 -8.69 -11.72
CA LYS A 387 -14.87 -8.31 -12.78
C LYS A 387 -15.14 -9.41 -13.82
N ASN A 388 -14.11 -10.19 -14.17
CA ASN A 388 -14.21 -11.22 -15.19
C ASN A 388 -14.47 -12.62 -14.61
N VAL A 389 -14.72 -12.72 -13.32
CA VAL A 389 -15.05 -13.99 -12.64
C VAL A 389 -16.57 -14.14 -12.62
N THR A 390 -17.07 -15.27 -13.09
CA THR A 390 -18.48 -15.61 -12.93
C THR A 390 -18.76 -15.91 -11.46
N ILE A 391 -19.62 -15.11 -10.84
CA ILE A 391 -19.97 -15.24 -9.43
C ILE A 391 -21.08 -16.27 -9.30
N GLY A 392 -20.71 -17.52 -8.97
CA GLY A 392 -21.60 -18.58 -8.58
C GLY A 392 -21.77 -18.65 -7.05
N GLU A 393 -22.38 -19.73 -6.55
CA GLU A 393 -22.61 -19.92 -5.11
C GLU A 393 -21.28 -19.98 -4.33
N LYS A 394 -20.29 -20.70 -4.84
CA LYS A 394 -18.95 -20.80 -4.26
C LYS A 394 -18.30 -19.42 -4.10
N GLU A 395 -18.29 -18.65 -5.16
CA GLU A 395 -17.65 -17.33 -5.21
C GLU A 395 -18.34 -16.34 -4.26
N MET A 396 -19.65 -16.42 -4.11
CA MET A 396 -20.39 -15.62 -3.11
C MET A 396 -19.88 -15.89 -1.69
N TYR A 397 -19.67 -17.14 -1.30
CA TYR A 397 -19.14 -17.46 0.04
C TYR A 397 -17.67 -17.04 0.20
N ILE A 398 -16.85 -17.12 -0.86
CA ILE A 398 -15.46 -16.67 -0.84
C ILE A 398 -15.37 -15.14 -0.59
N ILE A 399 -16.36 -14.36 -0.99
CA ILE A 399 -16.42 -12.93 -0.73
C ILE A 399 -17.10 -12.64 0.62
N ALA A 400 -18.30 -13.21 0.85
CA ALA A 400 -19.15 -12.85 1.97
C ALA A 400 -18.56 -13.24 3.35
N ILE A 401 -18.04 -14.47 3.48
CA ILE A 401 -17.49 -14.92 4.77
C ILE A 401 -16.26 -14.13 5.19
N PRO A 402 -15.24 -13.90 4.35
CA PRO A 402 -14.12 -13.04 4.71
C PRO A 402 -14.52 -11.59 5.01
N MET A 403 -15.52 -11.04 4.30
CA MET A 403 -16.07 -9.71 4.62
C MET A 403 -16.67 -9.68 6.02
N ILE A 404 -17.50 -10.68 6.40
CA ILE A 404 -18.08 -10.80 7.74
C ILE A 404 -16.97 -10.93 8.80
N ILE A 405 -15.96 -11.78 8.56
CA ILE A 405 -14.82 -11.94 9.47
C ILE A 405 -14.12 -10.61 9.67
N THR A 406 -13.86 -9.86 8.59
CA THR A 406 -13.21 -8.55 8.64
C THR A 406 -13.99 -7.59 9.53
N LEU A 407 -15.30 -7.45 9.31
CA LEU A 407 -16.15 -6.55 10.11
C LEU A 407 -16.24 -6.99 11.57
N ALA A 408 -16.37 -8.29 11.83
CA ALA A 408 -16.42 -8.83 13.20
C ALA A 408 -15.12 -8.54 13.96
N LEU A 409 -13.95 -8.70 13.30
CA LEU A 409 -12.65 -8.46 13.93
C LEU A 409 -12.33 -6.97 14.12
N VAL A 410 -12.80 -6.11 13.23
CA VAL A 410 -12.71 -4.65 13.42
C VAL A 410 -13.50 -4.18 14.64
N LEU A 411 -14.61 -4.87 14.96
CA LEU A 411 -15.49 -4.56 16.09
C LEU A 411 -15.12 -5.33 17.37
N ILE A 412 -14.08 -6.17 17.34
CA ILE A 412 -13.69 -6.99 18.51
C ILE A 412 -13.30 -6.09 19.69
N PRO A 413 -13.81 -6.32 20.92
CA PRO A 413 -13.39 -5.56 22.07
C PRO A 413 -11.90 -5.80 22.40
N GLY A 414 -11.15 -4.71 22.65
CA GLY A 414 -9.71 -4.79 22.94
C GLY A 414 -9.39 -5.68 24.14
N ASP A 415 -10.15 -5.56 25.23
CA ASP A 415 -9.97 -6.36 26.45
C ASP A 415 -10.13 -7.87 26.18
N TYR A 416 -11.09 -8.24 25.31
CA TYR A 416 -11.25 -9.63 24.90
C TYR A 416 -10.05 -10.10 24.07
N LEU A 417 -9.60 -9.30 23.11
CA LEU A 417 -8.43 -9.63 22.28
C LEU A 417 -7.17 -9.85 23.14
N HIS A 418 -6.93 -8.98 24.14
CA HIS A 418 -5.78 -9.06 25.04
C HIS A 418 -5.84 -10.26 26.00
N SER A 419 -7.02 -10.84 26.24
CA SER A 419 -7.17 -12.04 27.07
C SER A 419 -6.76 -13.34 26.38
N LEU A 420 -6.57 -13.31 25.05
CA LEU A 420 -6.28 -14.50 24.24
C LEU A 420 -4.77 -14.82 24.21
N PRO A 421 -4.36 -16.07 23.90
CA PRO A 421 -2.95 -16.41 23.68
C PRO A 421 -2.34 -15.56 22.56
N SER A 422 -1.04 -15.23 22.68
CA SER A 422 -0.36 -14.29 21.77
C SER A 422 -0.53 -14.60 20.28
N PHE A 423 -0.45 -15.88 19.88
CA PHE A 423 -0.66 -16.29 18.49
C PHE A 423 -2.07 -15.94 17.99
N VAL A 424 -3.08 -16.17 18.84
CA VAL A 424 -4.47 -15.85 18.51
C VAL A 424 -4.68 -14.34 18.47
N GLN A 425 -4.04 -13.58 19.38
CA GLN A 425 -4.05 -12.11 19.33
C GLN A 425 -3.49 -11.59 18.01
N TYR A 426 -2.37 -12.13 17.52
CA TYR A 426 -1.79 -11.71 16.23
C TYR A 426 -2.72 -12.03 15.06
N LEU A 427 -3.35 -13.19 15.07
CA LEU A 427 -4.26 -13.62 14.02
C LEU A 427 -5.54 -12.77 13.99
N LEU A 428 -6.20 -12.62 15.13
CA LEU A 428 -7.48 -11.90 15.23
C LEU A 428 -7.28 -10.38 15.28
N GLY A 429 -6.15 -9.89 15.75
CA GLY A 429 -5.78 -8.48 15.72
C GLY A 429 -5.41 -7.96 14.32
N SER A 430 -5.32 -8.86 13.34
CA SER A 430 -5.16 -8.50 11.92
C SER A 430 -6.35 -9.00 11.10
N PRO A 431 -7.42 -8.19 10.96
CA PRO A 431 -8.60 -8.56 10.16
C PRO A 431 -8.24 -9.02 8.74
N ILE A 432 -7.27 -8.36 8.12
CA ILE A 432 -6.78 -8.70 6.77
C ILE A 432 -6.20 -10.11 6.74
N LEU A 433 -5.38 -10.48 7.73
CA LEU A 433 -4.79 -11.81 7.81
C LEU A 433 -5.84 -12.90 7.97
N ALA A 434 -6.71 -12.77 8.96
CA ALA A 434 -7.73 -13.76 9.26
C ALA A 434 -8.71 -13.97 8.09
N ALA A 435 -9.16 -12.87 7.49
CA ALA A 435 -10.08 -12.91 6.36
C ALA A 435 -9.42 -13.44 5.07
N SER A 436 -8.14 -13.11 4.84
CA SER A 436 -7.39 -13.66 3.69
C SER A 436 -7.21 -15.17 3.80
N LEU A 437 -6.87 -15.67 4.99
CA LEU A 437 -6.80 -17.11 5.24
C LEU A 437 -8.16 -17.78 5.01
N ALA A 438 -9.25 -17.17 5.47
CA ALA A 438 -10.60 -17.67 5.24
C ALA A 438 -10.92 -17.75 3.73
N ALA A 439 -10.60 -16.70 2.95
CA ALA A 439 -10.82 -16.70 1.50
C ALA A 439 -10.06 -17.84 0.80
N ILE A 440 -8.78 -18.03 1.15
CA ILE A 440 -7.93 -19.09 0.60
C ILE A 440 -8.49 -20.48 0.97
N LEU A 441 -8.85 -20.69 2.24
CA LEU A 441 -9.40 -21.97 2.71
C LEU A 441 -10.74 -22.29 2.06
N LEU A 442 -11.65 -21.33 2.00
CA LEU A 442 -12.96 -21.50 1.36
C LEU A 442 -12.83 -21.85 -0.13
N ASN A 443 -11.89 -21.22 -0.83
CA ASN A 443 -11.64 -21.56 -2.24
C ASN A 443 -11.24 -23.01 -2.43
N LYS A 444 -10.57 -23.63 -1.46
CA LYS A 444 -10.16 -25.05 -1.51
C LYS A 444 -11.24 -26.00 -1.00
N LEU A 445 -11.96 -25.61 0.04
CA LEU A 445 -12.96 -26.47 0.70
C LEU A 445 -14.29 -26.53 -0.05
N LEU A 446 -14.70 -25.42 -0.65
CA LEU A 446 -15.98 -25.37 -1.37
C LEU A 446 -15.85 -26.04 -2.74
N PRO A 447 -16.77 -26.98 -3.08
CA PRO A 447 -16.79 -27.62 -4.39
C PRO A 447 -17.06 -26.58 -5.47
N SER A 448 -16.39 -26.72 -6.61
CA SER A 448 -16.77 -25.98 -7.81
C SER A 448 -18.15 -26.49 -8.24
N GLY A 449 -19.17 -25.64 -8.22
CA GLY A 449 -20.49 -26.01 -8.75
C GLY A 449 -20.33 -26.52 -10.19
N LYS A 450 -20.99 -27.61 -10.50
CA LYS A 450 -21.07 -28.17 -11.85
C LYS A 450 -21.88 -27.27 -12.76
#